data_fb835d403268ca8743d71909d41e2f04
#
_entry.id   fb835d403268ca8743d71909d41e2f04
#
_cell.length_a   1.000
_cell.length_b   1.000
_cell.length_c   1.000
_cell.angle_alpha   90.00
_cell.angle_beta   90.00
_cell.angle_gamma   90.00
#
_symmetry.space_group_name_H-M   'P 1'
#
loop_
_entity.id
_entity.type
_entity.pdbx_description
1 polymer ?
#
loop_
_entity_poly.entity_id
_entity_poly.type
_entity_poly.pdbx_seq_one_letter_code
_entity_poly.pdbx_strand_id
1 'polypeptide(L)'
;MANSNFPSSAGNGLPPLDVLLQQVRSLIIIPILVLIGFGGFTSFYTVQPEEEAVVKRFGRVIDINPPGFHFKIPFGIDRIYLVPTARVLKEEFGFRTVNGTGRTQYVKSREHRGESLMLTGDLKVIDVEWVVQFQIADASKFLHESRNPIQ
;
A
#
# COMPACT_ATOMS: atom_id res chain seq x y z
N MET A 1 47.48 72.73 8.55
CA MET A 1 46.40 72.16 7.68
C MET A 1 46.37 70.69 7.90
N ALA A 2 45.49 70.18 8.77
CA ALA A 2 45.35 68.76 9.09
C ALA A 2 44.01 68.33 8.53
N ASN A 3 44.06 67.41 7.56
CA ASN A 3 42.89 66.78 6.90
C ASN A 3 42.60 65.54 7.63
N SER A 4 41.59 65.55 8.50
CA SER A 4 41.11 64.39 9.23
C SER A 4 40.02 63.68 8.41
N ASN A 5 40.38 62.74 7.60
CA ASN A 5 39.44 61.76 7.01
C ASN A 5 39.07 60.76 8.07
N PHE A 6 37.93 60.92 8.72
CA PHE A 6 37.28 59.82 9.48
C PHE A 6 36.52 58.92 8.51
N PRO A 7 36.72 57.61 8.51
CA PRO A 7 35.86 56.71 7.79
C PRO A 7 34.50 56.65 8.50
N SER A 8 33.45 57.00 7.80
CA SER A 8 32.08 56.87 8.26
C SER A 8 31.78 55.40 8.59
N SER A 9 31.43 55.19 9.84
CA SER A 9 30.90 53.93 10.36
C SER A 9 29.85 53.36 9.43
N ALA A 10 30.14 52.21 8.84
CA ALA A 10 29.15 51.40 8.14
C ALA A 10 28.07 51.00 9.16
N GLY A 11 26.94 51.66 9.11
CA GLY A 11 25.76 51.27 9.89
C GLY A 11 25.38 49.87 9.57
N ASN A 12 25.44 48.96 10.57
CA ASN A 12 24.79 47.68 10.56
C ASN A 12 23.26 47.90 10.57
N GLY A 13 22.74 48.46 9.47
CA GLY A 13 21.32 48.55 9.22
C GLY A 13 20.82 47.13 8.93
N LEU A 14 19.91 46.63 9.75
CA LEU A 14 19.13 45.44 9.43
C LEU A 14 18.62 45.59 7.99
N PRO A 15 18.67 44.52 7.18
CA PRO A 15 18.17 44.62 5.82
C PRO A 15 16.72 45.10 5.83
N PRO A 16 16.30 45.91 4.86
CA PRO A 16 14.95 46.45 4.82
C PRO A 16 13.92 45.31 4.91
N LEU A 17 12.85 45.50 5.66
CA LEU A 17 11.81 44.51 5.93
C LEU A 17 11.31 43.82 4.65
N ASP A 18 11.29 44.55 3.54
CA ASP A 18 10.87 44.01 2.23
C ASP A 18 11.79 42.87 1.72
N VAL A 19 13.10 43.00 1.92
CA VAL A 19 14.08 41.98 1.55
C VAL A 19 13.96 40.76 2.47
N LEU A 20 13.75 40.98 3.77
CA LEU A 20 13.52 39.90 4.72
C LEU A 20 12.22 39.15 4.41
N LEU A 21 11.13 39.86 4.11
CA LEU A 21 9.85 39.28 3.73
C LEU A 21 9.96 38.50 2.40
N GLN A 22 10.71 39.01 1.43
CA GLN A 22 10.93 38.33 0.16
C GLN A 22 11.76 37.07 0.33
N GLN A 23 12.77 37.09 1.22
CA GLN A 23 13.63 35.96 1.52
C GLN A 23 12.86 34.88 2.29
N VAL A 24 12.02 35.25 3.26
CA VAL A 24 11.14 34.31 3.99
C VAL A 24 10.09 33.72 3.07
N ARG A 25 9.52 34.53 2.16
CA ARG A 25 8.54 34.07 1.17
C ARG A 25 9.13 33.01 0.23
N SER A 26 10.34 33.23 -0.29
CA SER A 26 11.01 32.25 -1.15
C SER A 26 11.39 30.98 -0.38
N LEU A 27 11.81 31.10 0.88
CA LEU A 27 12.15 29.99 1.75
C LEU A 27 10.94 29.08 2.03
N ILE A 28 9.73 29.62 2.06
CA ILE A 28 8.49 28.86 2.28
C ILE A 28 7.93 28.32 0.96
N ILE A 29 8.00 29.08 -0.14
CA ILE A 29 7.43 28.67 -1.44
C ILE A 29 8.16 27.47 -2.01
N ILE A 30 9.49 27.43 -1.93
CA ILE A 30 10.30 26.33 -2.49
C ILE A 30 9.93 24.98 -1.88
N PRO A 31 9.91 24.78 -0.55
CA PRO A 31 9.54 23.51 0.04
C PRO A 31 8.06 23.12 -0.24
N ILE A 32 7.16 24.10 -0.32
CA ILE A 32 5.76 23.83 -0.70
C ILE A 32 5.68 23.32 -2.14
N LEU A 33 6.43 23.93 -3.07
CA LEU A 33 6.44 23.53 -4.47
C LEU A 33 7.07 22.14 -4.65
N VAL A 34 8.13 21.82 -3.90
CA VAL A 34 8.74 20.50 -3.84
C VAL A 34 7.76 19.47 -3.27
N LEU A 35 7.04 19.82 -2.21
CA LEU A 35 6.04 18.95 -1.58
C LEU A 35 4.90 18.64 -2.56
N ILE A 36 4.40 19.61 -3.30
CA ILE A 36 3.34 19.45 -4.31
C ILE A 36 3.86 18.60 -5.47
N GLY A 37 5.07 18.84 -5.96
CA GLY A 37 5.70 18.07 -7.04
C GLY A 37 5.92 16.61 -6.66
N PHE A 38 6.44 16.35 -5.46
CA PHE A 38 6.64 15.02 -4.92
C PHE A 38 5.31 14.30 -4.68
N GLY A 39 4.33 15.02 -4.09
CA GLY A 39 2.98 14.52 -3.90
C GLY A 39 2.31 14.15 -5.21
N GLY A 40 2.41 14.99 -6.23
CA GLY A 40 1.88 14.73 -7.57
C GLY A 40 2.45 13.46 -8.19
N PHE A 41 3.75 13.24 -8.06
CA PHE A 41 4.40 12.04 -8.60
C PHE A 41 3.94 10.74 -7.89
N THR A 42 3.64 10.79 -6.60
CA THR A 42 3.18 9.63 -5.81
C THR A 42 1.66 9.42 -5.83
N SER A 43 0.92 10.29 -6.52
CA SER A 43 -0.56 10.24 -6.58
C SER A 43 -1.11 9.19 -7.56
N PHE A 44 -0.27 8.63 -8.43
CA PHE A 44 -0.72 7.68 -9.45
C PHE A 44 -0.56 6.24 -8.98
N TYR A 45 -1.50 5.38 -9.40
CA TYR A 45 -1.40 3.95 -9.26
C TYR A 45 -2.16 3.23 -10.37
N THR A 46 -1.77 1.97 -10.62
CA THR A 46 -2.38 1.13 -11.64
C THR A 46 -2.97 -0.11 -10.99
N VAL A 47 -4.17 -0.48 -11.41
CA VAL A 47 -4.89 -1.69 -10.98
C VAL A 47 -4.84 -2.70 -12.12
N GLN A 48 -4.42 -3.92 -11.80
CA GLN A 48 -4.33 -5.00 -12.78
C GLN A 48 -5.73 -5.50 -13.22
N PRO A 49 -5.86 -6.11 -14.42
CA PRO A 49 -7.15 -6.59 -14.92
C PRO A 49 -7.86 -7.64 -14.05
N GLU A 50 -7.11 -8.32 -13.17
CA GLU A 50 -7.62 -9.38 -12.29
C GLU A 50 -7.98 -8.88 -10.88
N GLU A 51 -7.79 -7.57 -10.63
CA GLU A 51 -7.89 -6.99 -9.30
C GLU A 51 -8.85 -5.79 -9.29
N GLU A 52 -9.40 -5.51 -8.12
CA GLU A 52 -10.09 -4.27 -7.81
C GLU A 52 -9.36 -3.54 -6.68
N ALA A 53 -9.29 -2.23 -6.78
CA ALA A 53 -8.66 -1.40 -5.77
C ALA A 53 -9.69 -0.81 -4.82
N VAL A 54 -9.64 -1.22 -3.56
CA VAL A 54 -10.45 -0.63 -2.49
C VAL A 54 -9.67 0.52 -1.87
N VAL A 55 -10.19 1.74 -2.02
CA VAL A 55 -9.58 2.95 -1.49
C VAL A 55 -10.12 3.25 -0.11
N LYS A 56 -9.24 3.24 0.91
CA LYS A 56 -9.60 3.63 2.28
C LYS A 56 -8.97 4.98 2.62
N ARG A 57 -9.81 5.92 3.05
CA ARG A 57 -9.41 7.22 3.60
C ARG A 57 -9.67 7.24 5.09
N PHE A 58 -8.62 7.43 5.90
CA PHE A 58 -8.71 7.39 7.36
C PHE A 58 -9.41 6.13 7.91
N GLY A 59 -9.20 4.97 7.23
CA GLY A 59 -9.82 3.69 7.64
C GLY A 59 -11.22 3.42 7.09
N ARG A 60 -11.89 4.41 6.49
CA ARG A 60 -13.20 4.25 5.86
C ARG A 60 -13.07 3.99 4.37
N VAL A 61 -13.77 3.00 3.85
CA VAL A 61 -13.88 2.79 2.39
C VAL A 61 -14.66 3.94 1.78
N ILE A 62 -14.07 4.56 0.76
CA ILE A 62 -14.67 5.68 0.03
C ILE A 62 -14.97 5.31 -1.41
N ASP A 63 -14.16 4.42 -2.01
CA ASP A 63 -14.29 4.08 -3.42
C ASP A 63 -13.75 2.67 -3.71
N ILE A 64 -14.27 2.06 -4.79
CA ILE A 64 -13.78 0.79 -5.34
C ILE A 64 -13.50 1.05 -6.81
N ASN A 65 -12.23 1.00 -7.18
CA ASN A 65 -11.77 1.32 -8.52
C ASN A 65 -11.55 0.05 -9.33
N PRO A 66 -12.12 -0.02 -10.55
CA PRO A 66 -11.90 -1.11 -11.48
C PRO A 66 -10.46 -1.14 -12.02
N PRO A 67 -10.07 -2.17 -12.79
CA PRO A 67 -8.79 -2.18 -13.47
C PRO A 67 -8.53 -0.93 -14.29
N GLY A 68 -7.30 -0.43 -14.25
CA GLY A 68 -6.90 0.75 -14.98
C GLY A 68 -5.98 1.67 -14.20
N PHE A 69 -5.88 2.90 -14.70
CA PHE A 69 -5.05 3.95 -14.13
C PHE A 69 -5.89 4.91 -13.29
N HIS A 70 -5.50 5.10 -12.04
CA HIS A 70 -6.26 5.89 -11.08
C HIS A 70 -5.39 6.85 -10.28
N PHE A 71 -6.06 7.84 -9.66
CA PHE A 71 -5.46 8.81 -8.77
C PHE A 71 -5.80 8.51 -7.32
N LYS A 72 -4.84 8.78 -6.44
CA LYS A 72 -5.02 8.76 -4.99
C LYS A 72 -4.49 10.04 -4.36
N ILE A 73 -4.99 10.40 -3.21
CA ILE A 73 -4.41 11.49 -2.41
C ILE A 73 -3.11 10.98 -1.77
N PRO A 74 -1.96 11.67 -2.02
CA PRO A 74 -0.67 11.30 -1.47
C PRO A 74 -0.61 11.49 0.05
N PHE A 75 0.59 11.32 0.63
CA PHE A 75 0.89 11.49 2.06
C PHE A 75 0.19 10.50 3.01
N GLY A 76 -0.21 9.33 2.49
CA GLY A 76 -0.81 8.27 3.31
C GLY A 76 -2.26 8.53 3.72
N ILE A 77 -2.90 9.57 3.18
CA ILE A 77 -4.32 9.87 3.39
C ILE A 77 -5.17 8.75 2.79
N ASP A 78 -4.90 8.39 1.52
CA ASP A 78 -5.55 7.28 0.84
C ASP A 78 -4.66 6.05 0.88
N ARG A 79 -5.20 4.96 1.42
CA ARG A 79 -4.60 3.62 1.39
C ARG A 79 -5.35 2.76 0.40
N ILE A 80 -4.59 2.08 -0.45
CA ILE A 80 -5.14 1.24 -1.51
C ILE A 80 -4.89 -0.21 -1.14
N TYR A 81 -5.94 -1.03 -1.24
CA TYR A 81 -5.89 -2.46 -1.08
C TYR A 81 -6.33 -3.10 -2.39
N LEU A 82 -5.42 -3.83 -3.03
CA LEU A 82 -5.70 -4.58 -4.25
C LEU A 82 -6.29 -5.94 -3.85
N VAL A 83 -7.47 -6.24 -4.36
CA VAL A 83 -8.20 -7.49 -4.07
C VAL A 83 -8.40 -8.24 -5.38
N PRO A 84 -7.93 -9.50 -5.49
CA PRO A 84 -8.09 -10.30 -6.69
C PRO A 84 -9.54 -10.81 -6.80
N THR A 85 -10.38 -10.08 -7.53
CA THR A 85 -11.80 -10.43 -7.71
C THR A 85 -12.05 -11.29 -8.95
N ALA A 86 -11.23 -11.15 -10.00
CA ALA A 86 -11.39 -11.92 -11.23
C ALA A 86 -10.64 -13.26 -11.21
N ARG A 87 -9.78 -13.50 -10.23
CA ARG A 87 -8.98 -14.72 -10.12
C ARG A 87 -9.62 -15.73 -9.18
N VAL A 88 -9.64 -17.00 -9.58
CA VAL A 88 -10.02 -18.12 -8.71
C VAL A 88 -8.88 -18.40 -7.74
N LEU A 89 -9.15 -18.27 -6.47
CA LEU A 89 -8.26 -18.62 -5.36
C LEU A 89 -8.49 -20.08 -4.98
N LYS A 90 -7.46 -20.76 -4.49
CA LYS A 90 -7.55 -22.12 -4.00
C LYS A 90 -6.87 -22.27 -2.66
N GLU A 91 -7.53 -22.99 -1.77
CA GLU A 91 -6.99 -23.45 -0.49
C GLU A 91 -6.86 -24.96 -0.50
N GLU A 92 -5.69 -25.46 -0.13
CA GLU A 92 -5.35 -26.88 -0.12
C GLU A 92 -5.30 -27.39 1.33
N PHE A 93 -5.99 -28.50 1.61
CA PHE A 93 -6.03 -29.12 2.92
C PHE A 93 -5.44 -30.52 2.88
N GLY A 94 -4.50 -30.82 3.79
CA GLY A 94 -3.80 -32.09 3.91
C GLY A 94 -2.55 -32.22 3.04
N PHE A 95 -2.35 -31.33 2.08
CA PHE A 95 -1.16 -31.27 1.23
C PHE A 95 -0.85 -29.82 0.84
N ARG A 96 0.32 -29.61 0.27
CA ARG A 96 0.69 -28.32 -0.35
C ARG A 96 1.32 -28.55 -1.71
N THR A 97 0.90 -27.74 -2.67
CA THR A 97 1.49 -27.76 -4.01
C THR A 97 2.73 -26.87 -4.01
N VAL A 98 3.88 -27.46 -4.29
CA VAL A 98 5.14 -26.73 -4.46
C VAL A 98 5.44 -26.64 -5.95
N ASN A 99 5.41 -25.42 -6.48
CA ASN A 99 5.80 -25.12 -7.85
C ASN A 99 7.33 -25.09 -7.94
N GLY A 100 7.95 -26.24 -8.18
CA GLY A 100 9.38 -26.33 -8.51
C GLY A 100 9.61 -26.02 -9.99
N THR A 101 10.86 -25.69 -10.34
CA THR A 101 11.28 -25.39 -11.71
C THR A 101 10.96 -26.59 -12.64
N GLY A 102 9.80 -26.53 -13.31
CA GLY A 102 9.41 -27.47 -14.36
C GLY A 102 8.49 -28.65 -13.99
N ARG A 103 8.18 -28.90 -12.72
CA ARG A 103 7.20 -29.92 -12.31
C ARG A 103 6.47 -29.52 -11.04
N THR A 104 5.15 -29.61 -11.07
CA THR A 104 4.32 -29.47 -9.87
C THR A 104 4.53 -30.69 -8.98
N GLN A 105 5.02 -30.49 -7.76
CA GLN A 105 5.19 -31.54 -6.77
C GLN A 105 4.20 -31.34 -5.63
N TYR A 106 3.54 -32.40 -5.23
CA TYR A 106 2.68 -32.43 -4.05
C TYR A 106 3.52 -32.88 -2.85
N VAL A 107 3.65 -32.04 -1.84
CA VAL A 107 4.41 -32.34 -0.64
C VAL A 107 3.46 -32.57 0.52
N LYS A 108 3.48 -33.79 1.07
CA LYS A 108 2.83 -34.14 2.33
C LYS A 108 3.81 -33.89 3.46
N SER A 109 3.66 -32.79 4.18
CA SER A 109 4.43 -32.54 5.40
C SER A 109 3.72 -33.17 6.60
N ARG A 110 4.51 -33.60 7.59
CA ARG A 110 3.96 -34.08 8.89
C ARG A 110 3.11 -33.03 9.59
N GLU A 111 3.40 -31.74 9.34
CA GLU A 111 2.68 -30.60 9.88
C GLU A 111 1.24 -30.50 9.37
N HIS A 112 0.98 -30.95 8.14
CA HIS A 112 -0.36 -30.90 7.51
C HIS A 112 -1.20 -32.16 7.75
N ARG A 113 -0.63 -33.21 8.35
CA ARG A 113 -1.39 -34.44 8.64
C ARG A 113 -2.54 -34.22 9.62
N GLY A 114 -2.43 -33.24 10.52
CA GLY A 114 -3.51 -32.91 11.44
C GLY A 114 -4.74 -32.29 10.74
N GLU A 115 -4.58 -31.76 9.53
CA GLU A 115 -5.64 -31.15 8.74
C GLU A 115 -6.44 -32.16 7.92
N SER A 116 -5.83 -33.31 7.57
CA SER A 116 -6.41 -34.32 6.69
C SER A 116 -6.97 -35.53 7.42
N LEU A 117 -6.60 -35.78 8.67
CA LEU A 117 -7.06 -36.92 9.44
C LEU A 117 -8.46 -36.71 9.99
N MET A 118 -9.38 -37.58 9.59
CA MET A 118 -10.76 -37.58 10.07
C MET A 118 -11.12 -38.90 10.70
N LEU A 119 -11.95 -38.87 11.76
CA LEU A 119 -12.49 -40.08 12.38
C LEU A 119 -13.88 -40.33 11.80
N THR A 120 -14.07 -41.54 11.28
CA THR A 120 -15.37 -42.02 10.78
C THR A 120 -16.27 -42.49 11.92
N GLY A 121 -17.58 -42.61 11.67
CA GLY A 121 -18.54 -43.07 12.67
C GLY A 121 -18.30 -44.49 13.19
N ASP A 122 -17.54 -45.34 12.46
CA ASP A 122 -17.09 -46.68 12.85
C ASP A 122 -15.68 -46.67 13.51
N LEU A 123 -15.23 -45.51 13.99
CA LEU A 123 -13.96 -45.31 14.70
C LEU A 123 -12.69 -45.64 13.88
N LYS A 124 -12.80 -45.56 12.56
CA LYS A 124 -11.64 -45.65 11.68
C LYS A 124 -11.09 -44.27 11.36
N VAL A 125 -9.77 -44.17 11.29
CA VAL A 125 -9.08 -42.98 10.85
C VAL A 125 -8.88 -43.01 9.35
N ILE A 126 -9.35 -42.01 8.66
CA ILE A 126 -9.15 -41.81 7.21
C ILE A 126 -8.34 -40.54 6.95
N ASP A 127 -7.56 -40.59 5.88
CA ASP A 127 -6.80 -39.41 5.39
C ASP A 127 -7.56 -38.81 4.19
N VAL A 128 -8.08 -37.59 4.35
CA VAL A 128 -8.89 -36.90 3.35
C VAL A 128 -8.19 -35.66 2.88
N GLU A 129 -7.84 -35.62 1.62
CA GLU A 129 -7.26 -34.45 0.97
C GLU A 129 -8.32 -33.77 0.14
N TRP A 130 -8.41 -32.45 0.26
CA TRP A 130 -9.39 -31.67 -0.48
C TRP A 130 -8.89 -30.26 -0.82
N VAL A 131 -9.49 -29.69 -1.86
CA VAL A 131 -9.19 -28.36 -2.35
C VAL A 131 -10.48 -27.57 -2.41
N VAL A 132 -10.47 -26.40 -1.82
CA VAL A 132 -11.54 -25.41 -1.96
C VAL A 132 -11.13 -24.39 -2.98
N GLN A 133 -11.93 -24.20 -4.00
CA GLN A 133 -11.78 -23.13 -4.97
C GLN A 133 -12.86 -22.09 -4.74
N PHE A 134 -12.48 -20.84 -4.67
CA PHE A 134 -13.40 -19.74 -4.47
C PHE A 134 -12.97 -18.49 -5.23
N GLN A 135 -13.92 -17.61 -5.46
CA GLN A 135 -13.69 -16.30 -6.06
C GLN A 135 -14.28 -15.22 -5.17
N ILE A 136 -13.61 -14.08 -5.05
CA ILE A 136 -14.07 -12.97 -4.25
C ILE A 136 -15.10 -12.20 -5.06
N ALA A 137 -16.36 -12.22 -4.63
CA ALA A 137 -17.46 -11.53 -5.31
C ALA A 137 -17.53 -10.03 -4.96
N ASP A 138 -17.07 -9.64 -3.76
CA ASP A 138 -17.14 -8.27 -3.27
C ASP A 138 -15.88 -7.93 -2.48
N ALA A 139 -15.04 -7.09 -3.08
CA ALA A 139 -13.75 -6.68 -2.52
C ALA A 139 -13.90 -5.94 -1.18
N SER A 140 -14.95 -5.12 -1.03
CA SER A 140 -15.18 -4.35 0.19
C SER A 140 -15.56 -5.24 1.38
N LYS A 141 -16.48 -6.18 1.18
CA LYS A 141 -16.90 -7.14 2.20
C LYS A 141 -15.74 -8.04 2.61
N PHE A 142 -14.98 -8.52 1.63
CA PHE A 142 -13.80 -9.34 1.88
C PHE A 142 -12.80 -8.64 2.83
N LEU A 143 -12.53 -7.36 2.62
CA LEU A 143 -11.61 -6.59 3.46
C LEU A 143 -12.15 -6.25 4.86
N HIS A 144 -13.48 -6.27 5.08
CA HIS A 144 -14.07 -5.92 6.36
C HIS A 144 -14.43 -7.14 7.21
N GLU A 145 -14.88 -8.21 6.57
CA GLU A 145 -15.39 -9.40 7.23
C GLU A 145 -14.34 -10.51 7.39
N SER A 146 -13.31 -10.49 6.54
CA SER A 146 -12.22 -11.47 6.66
C SER A 146 -11.24 -11.10 7.77
N ARG A 147 -10.89 -12.08 8.61
CA ARG A 147 -9.97 -11.89 9.75
C ARG A 147 -8.54 -11.55 9.30
N ASN A 148 -8.09 -12.12 8.16
CA ASN A 148 -6.79 -11.85 7.54
C ASN A 148 -6.98 -11.80 6.01
N PRO A 149 -7.45 -10.69 5.46
CA PRO A 149 -7.84 -10.62 4.05
C PRO A 149 -6.65 -10.66 3.07
N ILE A 150 -5.45 -10.29 3.52
CA ILE A 150 -4.25 -10.22 2.67
C ILE A 150 -3.02 -10.54 3.54
N GLN A 151 -2.36 -11.64 3.26
CA GLN A 151 -0.99 -11.93 3.69
C GLN A 151 -0.05 -11.85 2.49
#